data_9d3e6b8419d95741783b365217df12b5
#
_entry.id   9d3e6b8419d95741783b365217df12b5
#
_cell.length_a   1.000
_cell.length_b   1.000
_cell.length_c   1.000
_cell.angle_alpha   90.00
_cell.angle_beta   90.00
_cell.angle_gamma   90.00
#
_symmetry.space_group_name_H-M   'P 1'
#
loop_
_entity.id
_entity.type
_entity.pdbx_description
1 polymer ?
#
loop_
_entity_poly.entity_id
_entity_poly.type
_entity_poly.pdbx_seq_one_letter_code
_entity_poly.pdbx_strand_id
1 'polypeptide(L)'
;MFENLTDRLERSFKMLKGEGKITEINVAETLKDVRRALLDADVNYKVAKSFTDTVKQKALGMNVLTAVKPGQLMVKIVHDELAKLMGGEATELKLDGKPSIVLMSGLQGSGKTTFSGKLANMLKQKQHKHPLLVACDVYRPAAIDQLKVVGQGIDVPVYSEPDNKNVNEIADHAVQEAKAKGYDVVIIDTAGRLAVDEQMMNEISSLKEHIHPDEVLFVVDAMTGQDAVNTAKEFNDRLDFDGVVLTKLDGDTRGGAALSIRTVVTKPIKFIGTGERMEAIDVFHPDRMADRILGMGDVVSLVERAQEQFDEEEAKRLQKKIQKNKFDFNDFLNQIEQIKKMGNLKELASMIPGVGKAIKDIDIDDNAFNGIEAIIRSMTPKERTNPEVLNQSRKMRIAKGSGTSIQEVNRLVKQFDQTRKMMKMVTGSGMRNMMRNMPKMQK
;
A
#
# COMPACT_ATOMS: atom_id res chain seq x y z
N MET A 1 -1.49 2.98 -9.04
CA MET A 1 -1.43 1.48 -9.03
C MET A 1 -2.46 0.96 -10.02
N PHE A 2 -2.06 0.15 -10.99
CA PHE A 2 -2.91 -0.52 -12.02
C PHE A 2 -3.78 0.38 -12.91
N GLU A 3 -3.58 1.69 -12.95
CA GLU A 3 -4.50 2.63 -13.61
C GLU A 3 -4.77 2.28 -15.08
N ASN A 4 -3.71 1.97 -15.85
CA ASN A 4 -3.86 1.61 -17.27
C ASN A 4 -4.65 0.32 -17.48
N LEU A 5 -4.38 -0.70 -16.64
CA LEU A 5 -5.10 -1.98 -16.70
C LEU A 5 -6.57 -1.79 -16.30
N THR A 6 -6.83 -1.09 -15.21
CA THR A 6 -8.17 -0.79 -14.71
C THR A 6 -9.02 -0.07 -15.77
N ASP A 7 -8.49 1.02 -16.37
CA ASP A 7 -9.23 1.78 -17.39
C ASP A 7 -9.61 0.93 -18.61
N ARG A 8 -8.73 0.03 -19.03
CA ARG A 8 -8.99 -0.86 -20.17
C ARG A 8 -10.01 -1.95 -19.84
N LEU A 9 -9.87 -2.59 -18.67
CA LEU A 9 -10.83 -3.61 -18.23
C LEU A 9 -12.22 -3.03 -18.03
N GLU A 10 -12.33 -1.85 -17.42
CA GLU A 10 -13.61 -1.19 -17.27
C GLU A 10 -14.28 -0.84 -18.59
N ARG A 11 -13.52 -0.40 -19.61
CA ARG A 11 -14.06 -0.14 -20.96
C ARG A 11 -14.61 -1.42 -21.57
N SER A 12 -13.87 -2.53 -21.47
CA SER A 12 -14.30 -3.84 -21.99
C SER A 12 -15.58 -4.33 -21.31
N PHE A 13 -15.71 -4.15 -19.98
CA PHE A 13 -16.91 -4.56 -19.24
C PHE A 13 -18.08 -3.58 -19.39
N LYS A 14 -17.84 -2.30 -19.69
CA LYS A 14 -18.89 -1.31 -19.89
C LYS A 14 -19.76 -1.66 -21.10
N MET A 15 -19.18 -2.22 -22.14
CA MET A 15 -19.95 -2.72 -23.30
C MET A 15 -20.90 -3.84 -22.89
N LEU A 16 -20.46 -4.79 -22.08
CA LEU A 16 -21.31 -5.88 -21.58
C LEU A 16 -22.42 -5.40 -20.61
N LYS A 17 -22.17 -4.36 -19.82
CA LYS A 17 -23.17 -3.81 -18.86
C LYS A 17 -24.34 -3.10 -19.56
N GLY A 18 -24.13 -2.60 -20.79
CA GLY A 18 -25.14 -1.85 -21.56
C GLY A 18 -26.07 -2.72 -22.40
N GLU A 19 -25.72 -3.99 -22.63
CA GLU A 19 -26.50 -4.90 -23.49
C GLU A 19 -27.51 -5.70 -22.66
N GLY A 20 -28.77 -5.63 -23.02
CA GLY A 20 -29.87 -6.38 -22.37
C GLY A 20 -29.77 -7.90 -22.56
N LYS A 21 -28.97 -8.38 -23.54
CA LYS A 21 -28.65 -9.79 -23.79
C LYS A 21 -27.16 -9.92 -24.11
N ILE A 22 -26.49 -10.80 -23.40
CA ILE A 22 -25.10 -11.18 -23.68
C ILE A 22 -25.13 -12.44 -24.55
N THR A 23 -24.36 -12.44 -25.65
CA THR A 23 -24.19 -13.56 -26.56
C THR A 23 -22.80 -14.18 -26.38
N GLU A 24 -22.62 -15.41 -26.86
CA GLU A 24 -21.29 -16.06 -26.87
C GLU A 24 -20.25 -15.21 -27.63
N ILE A 25 -20.70 -14.53 -28.71
CA ILE A 25 -19.86 -13.66 -29.52
C ILE A 25 -19.39 -12.47 -28.70
N ASN A 26 -20.28 -11.78 -27.98
CA ASN A 26 -19.93 -10.62 -27.14
C ASN A 26 -18.99 -11.02 -26.00
N VAL A 27 -19.16 -12.18 -25.39
CA VAL A 27 -18.24 -12.73 -24.39
C VAL A 27 -16.86 -12.96 -25.00
N ALA A 28 -16.79 -13.58 -26.18
CA ALA A 28 -15.52 -13.87 -26.86
C ALA A 28 -14.78 -12.56 -27.24
N GLU A 29 -15.50 -11.55 -27.74
CA GLU A 29 -14.92 -10.23 -28.06
C GLU A 29 -14.41 -9.52 -26.80
N THR A 30 -15.22 -9.47 -25.74
CA THR A 30 -14.80 -8.88 -24.46
C THR A 30 -13.55 -9.56 -23.90
N LEU A 31 -13.49 -10.90 -23.94
CA LEU A 31 -12.32 -11.64 -23.45
C LEU A 31 -11.08 -11.42 -24.32
N LYS A 32 -11.26 -11.16 -25.63
CA LYS A 32 -10.15 -10.75 -26.50
C LYS A 32 -9.58 -9.39 -26.07
N ASP A 33 -10.46 -8.43 -25.73
CA ASP A 33 -10.04 -7.12 -25.25
C ASP A 33 -9.41 -7.21 -23.86
N VAL A 34 -9.95 -8.03 -22.95
CA VAL A 34 -9.35 -8.34 -21.64
C VAL A 34 -7.95 -8.93 -21.81
N ARG A 35 -7.78 -9.90 -22.73
CA ARG A 35 -6.45 -10.48 -23.02
C ARG A 35 -5.47 -9.42 -23.52
N ARG A 36 -5.92 -8.54 -24.42
CA ARG A 36 -5.11 -7.43 -24.91
C ARG A 36 -4.72 -6.48 -23.77
N ALA A 37 -5.67 -6.13 -22.89
CA ALA A 37 -5.40 -5.28 -21.73
C ALA A 37 -4.36 -5.88 -20.79
N LEU A 38 -4.42 -7.19 -20.54
CA LEU A 38 -3.42 -7.91 -19.74
C LEU A 38 -2.03 -7.91 -20.41
N LEU A 39 -1.96 -8.14 -21.73
CA LEU A 39 -0.69 -8.09 -22.46
C LEU A 39 -0.07 -6.69 -22.47
N ASP A 40 -0.88 -5.66 -22.67
CA ASP A 40 -0.45 -4.26 -22.62
C ASP A 40 -0.01 -3.82 -21.21
N ALA A 41 -0.46 -4.56 -20.19
CA ALA A 41 -0.03 -4.44 -18.80
C ALA A 41 1.21 -5.28 -18.47
N ASP A 42 1.94 -5.79 -19.46
CA ASP A 42 3.12 -6.67 -19.29
C ASP A 42 2.84 -8.02 -18.60
N VAL A 43 1.61 -8.51 -18.63
CA VAL A 43 1.31 -9.87 -18.16
C VAL A 43 1.86 -10.89 -19.15
N ASN A 44 2.47 -11.95 -18.63
CA ASN A 44 2.99 -13.04 -19.45
C ASN A 44 1.90 -13.61 -20.37
N TYR A 45 2.21 -13.81 -21.67
CA TYR A 45 1.28 -14.28 -22.68
C TYR A 45 0.55 -15.59 -22.30
N LYS A 46 1.31 -16.57 -21.77
CA LYS A 46 0.73 -17.86 -21.36
C LYS A 46 -0.27 -17.68 -20.21
N VAL A 47 0.06 -16.79 -19.26
CA VAL A 47 -0.81 -16.44 -18.13
C VAL A 47 -2.08 -15.75 -18.63
N ALA A 48 -1.96 -14.72 -19.46
CA ALA A 48 -3.10 -13.99 -20.01
C ALA A 48 -4.02 -14.87 -20.86
N LYS A 49 -3.44 -15.79 -21.64
CA LYS A 49 -4.20 -16.77 -22.45
C LYS A 49 -4.96 -17.74 -21.54
N SER A 50 -4.27 -18.41 -20.62
CA SER A 50 -4.87 -19.38 -19.69
C SER A 50 -5.99 -18.73 -18.88
N PHE A 51 -5.77 -17.53 -18.35
CA PHE A 51 -6.77 -16.76 -17.64
C PHE A 51 -8.05 -16.54 -18.45
N THR A 52 -7.93 -15.99 -19.67
CA THR A 52 -9.10 -15.72 -20.51
C THR A 52 -9.82 -16.97 -20.98
N ASP A 53 -9.09 -18.06 -21.23
CA ASP A 53 -9.67 -19.36 -21.60
C ASP A 53 -10.46 -19.96 -20.41
N THR A 54 -9.93 -19.86 -19.18
CA THR A 54 -10.62 -20.30 -17.95
C THR A 54 -11.88 -19.46 -17.69
N VAL A 55 -11.80 -18.13 -17.81
CA VAL A 55 -12.95 -17.24 -17.66
C VAL A 55 -14.04 -17.59 -18.69
N LYS A 56 -13.66 -17.85 -19.96
CA LYS A 56 -14.61 -18.28 -21.00
C LYS A 56 -15.34 -19.57 -20.61
N GLN A 57 -14.59 -20.59 -20.19
CA GLN A 57 -15.17 -21.86 -19.77
C GLN A 57 -16.16 -21.70 -18.62
N LYS A 58 -15.79 -20.92 -17.59
CA LYS A 58 -16.67 -20.66 -16.45
C LYS A 58 -17.90 -19.86 -16.83
N ALA A 59 -17.76 -18.84 -17.68
CA ALA A 59 -18.88 -18.05 -18.16
C ALA A 59 -19.92 -18.90 -18.90
N LEU A 60 -19.47 -19.82 -19.73
CA LEU A 60 -20.36 -20.76 -20.45
C LEU A 60 -20.98 -21.80 -19.49
N GLY A 61 -20.19 -22.36 -18.57
CA GLY A 61 -20.67 -23.35 -17.60
C GLY A 61 -21.64 -22.79 -16.57
N MET A 62 -21.56 -21.52 -16.22
CA MET A 62 -22.49 -20.83 -15.30
C MET A 62 -23.73 -20.25 -15.99
N ASN A 63 -23.95 -20.52 -17.26
CA ASN A 63 -25.06 -19.98 -18.04
C ASN A 63 -25.20 -18.45 -17.93
N VAL A 64 -24.07 -17.73 -18.01
CA VAL A 64 -24.04 -16.25 -17.96
C VAL A 64 -25.00 -15.64 -18.99
N LEU A 65 -25.15 -16.29 -20.13
CA LEU A 65 -26.03 -15.85 -21.24
C LEU A 65 -27.51 -15.80 -20.85
N THR A 66 -27.93 -16.60 -19.87
CA THR A 66 -29.32 -16.68 -19.39
C THR A 66 -29.55 -16.02 -18.04
N ALA A 67 -28.49 -15.50 -17.42
CA ALA A 67 -28.59 -14.86 -16.12
C ALA A 67 -29.36 -13.54 -16.19
N VAL A 68 -30.08 -13.19 -15.10
CA VAL A 68 -30.84 -11.92 -15.01
C VAL A 68 -29.93 -10.69 -15.10
N LYS A 69 -28.67 -10.80 -14.63
CA LYS A 69 -27.66 -9.74 -14.68
C LYS A 69 -26.33 -10.29 -15.23
N PRO A 70 -26.27 -10.62 -16.54
CA PRO A 70 -25.13 -11.34 -17.11
C PRO A 70 -23.81 -10.57 -16.97
N GLY A 71 -23.82 -9.24 -17.18
CA GLY A 71 -22.63 -8.40 -17.03
C GLY A 71 -22.07 -8.38 -15.62
N GLN A 72 -22.92 -8.44 -14.57
CA GLN A 72 -22.44 -8.52 -13.18
C GLN A 72 -21.84 -9.89 -12.88
N LEU A 73 -22.47 -10.96 -13.36
CA LEU A 73 -21.93 -12.31 -13.19
C LEU A 73 -20.58 -12.46 -13.90
N MET A 74 -20.42 -11.88 -15.08
CA MET A 74 -19.16 -11.89 -15.81
C MET A 74 -18.04 -11.16 -15.05
N VAL A 75 -18.34 -9.97 -14.48
CA VAL A 75 -17.39 -9.23 -13.64
C VAL A 75 -16.99 -10.05 -12.41
N LYS A 76 -17.96 -10.74 -11.77
CA LYS A 76 -17.65 -11.64 -10.65
C LYS A 76 -16.73 -12.78 -11.03
N ILE A 77 -16.97 -13.45 -12.15
CA ILE A 77 -16.11 -14.55 -12.65
C ILE A 77 -14.68 -14.02 -12.87
N VAL A 78 -14.54 -12.85 -13.48
CA VAL A 78 -13.22 -12.24 -13.73
C VAL A 78 -12.54 -11.87 -12.43
N HIS A 79 -13.27 -11.30 -11.46
CA HIS A 79 -12.75 -11.00 -10.13
C HIS A 79 -12.20 -12.25 -9.44
N ASP A 80 -13.02 -13.29 -9.36
CA ASP A 80 -12.67 -14.54 -8.69
C ASP A 80 -11.44 -15.21 -9.35
N GLU A 81 -11.35 -15.14 -10.69
CA GLU A 81 -10.18 -15.68 -11.41
C GLU A 81 -8.93 -14.80 -11.25
N LEU A 82 -9.06 -13.47 -11.17
CA LEU A 82 -7.94 -12.59 -10.85
C LEU A 82 -7.41 -12.87 -9.45
N ALA A 83 -8.29 -12.95 -8.46
CA ALA A 83 -7.91 -13.28 -7.08
C ALA A 83 -7.19 -14.63 -7.01
N LYS A 84 -7.74 -15.66 -7.67
CA LYS A 84 -7.12 -16.98 -7.75
C LYS A 84 -5.77 -16.98 -8.45
N LEU A 85 -5.61 -16.22 -9.54
CA LEU A 85 -4.35 -16.08 -10.27
C LEU A 85 -3.25 -15.50 -9.38
N MET A 86 -3.62 -14.58 -8.47
CA MET A 86 -2.72 -13.96 -7.52
C MET A 86 -2.50 -14.77 -6.23
N GLY A 87 -3.16 -15.91 -6.06
CA GLY A 87 -2.94 -16.83 -4.93
C GLY A 87 -4.17 -17.17 -4.09
N GLY A 88 -5.31 -16.50 -4.33
CA GLY A 88 -6.58 -16.74 -3.64
C GLY A 88 -6.65 -16.09 -2.25
N GLU A 89 -5.75 -16.44 -1.36
CA GLU A 89 -5.72 -15.96 0.03
C GLU A 89 -4.40 -15.28 0.38
N ALA A 90 -4.44 -14.40 1.37
CA ALA A 90 -3.23 -13.80 1.93
C ALA A 90 -2.38 -14.87 2.65
N THR A 91 -1.07 -14.72 2.58
CA THR A 91 -0.13 -15.64 3.24
C THR A 91 0.70 -14.89 4.26
N GLU A 92 0.66 -15.32 5.50
CA GLU A 92 1.41 -14.72 6.60
C GLU A 92 2.89 -15.12 6.60
N LEU A 93 3.70 -14.35 7.34
CA LEU A 93 5.08 -14.73 7.66
C LEU A 93 5.09 -15.90 8.65
N LYS A 94 6.03 -16.82 8.46
CA LYS A 94 6.35 -17.83 9.44
C LYS A 94 7.40 -17.28 10.40
N LEU A 95 7.01 -17.03 11.63
CA LEU A 95 7.88 -16.50 12.68
C LEU A 95 7.87 -17.45 13.88
N ASP A 96 8.28 -18.71 13.65
CA ASP A 96 8.22 -19.80 14.63
C ASP A 96 9.51 -19.91 15.46
N GLY A 97 10.63 -19.36 14.95
CA GLY A 97 11.94 -19.36 15.60
C GLY A 97 12.03 -18.46 16.83
N LYS A 98 13.07 -18.64 17.65
CA LYS A 98 13.41 -17.77 18.80
C LYS A 98 14.92 -17.48 18.85
N PRO A 99 15.38 -16.40 18.24
CA PRO A 99 14.64 -15.48 17.37
C PRO A 99 14.23 -16.13 16.04
N SER A 100 13.15 -15.62 15.42
CA SER A 100 12.83 -15.96 14.04
C SER A 100 13.77 -15.23 13.09
N ILE A 101 14.21 -15.90 12.03
CA ILE A 101 15.17 -15.34 11.06
C ILE A 101 14.49 -15.12 9.72
N VAL A 102 14.52 -13.89 9.24
CA VAL A 102 14.01 -13.49 7.92
C VAL A 102 15.19 -13.07 7.03
N LEU A 103 15.39 -13.77 5.93
CA LEU A 103 16.45 -13.49 4.97
C LEU A 103 15.88 -12.70 3.78
N MET A 104 16.43 -11.53 3.52
CA MET A 104 16.02 -10.69 2.38
C MET A 104 16.92 -10.97 1.17
N SER A 105 16.34 -11.27 0.02
CA SER A 105 17.07 -11.53 -1.23
C SER A 105 16.51 -10.70 -2.39
N GLY A 106 17.29 -10.49 -3.46
CA GLY A 106 16.88 -9.74 -4.65
C GLY A 106 17.97 -8.87 -5.23
N LEU A 107 17.71 -8.26 -6.40
CA LEU A 107 18.67 -7.43 -7.11
C LEU A 107 18.93 -6.08 -6.43
N GLN A 108 20.01 -5.40 -6.86
CA GLN A 108 20.28 -4.02 -6.44
C GLN A 108 19.15 -3.10 -6.90
N GLY A 109 18.75 -2.16 -6.04
CA GLY A 109 17.68 -1.21 -6.35
C GLY A 109 16.27 -1.78 -6.24
N SER A 110 16.10 -3.08 -5.94
CA SER A 110 14.77 -3.67 -5.70
C SER A 110 14.08 -3.19 -4.40
N GLY A 111 14.79 -2.48 -3.53
CA GLY A 111 14.24 -1.92 -2.31
C GLY A 111 14.41 -2.78 -1.07
N LYS A 112 15.31 -3.79 -1.05
CA LYS A 112 15.56 -4.67 0.10
C LYS A 112 15.78 -3.92 1.41
N THR A 113 16.78 -3.05 1.45
CA THR A 113 17.16 -2.30 2.66
C THR A 113 16.00 -1.46 3.20
N THR A 114 15.29 -0.75 2.33
CA THR A 114 14.11 0.03 2.72
C THR A 114 12.99 -0.88 3.19
N PHE A 115 12.78 -2.02 2.52
CA PHE A 115 11.74 -2.97 2.91
C PHE A 115 12.07 -3.70 4.21
N SER A 116 13.35 -4.02 4.48
CA SER A 116 13.81 -4.55 5.78
C SER A 116 13.39 -3.63 6.92
N GLY A 117 13.58 -2.31 6.76
CA GLY A 117 13.10 -1.31 7.72
C GLY A 117 11.58 -1.26 7.84
N LYS A 118 10.85 -1.28 6.73
CA LYS A 118 9.37 -1.29 6.75
C LYS A 118 8.82 -2.53 7.45
N LEU A 119 9.39 -3.69 7.17
CA LEU A 119 9.03 -4.94 7.82
C LEU A 119 9.30 -4.89 9.32
N ALA A 120 10.49 -4.42 9.72
CA ALA A 120 10.84 -4.24 11.12
C ALA A 120 9.87 -3.28 11.84
N ASN A 121 9.55 -2.14 11.21
CA ASN A 121 8.59 -1.18 11.74
C ASN A 121 7.20 -1.80 11.90
N MET A 122 6.71 -2.51 10.89
CA MET A 122 5.42 -3.19 10.94
C MET A 122 5.36 -4.23 12.07
N LEU A 123 6.39 -5.08 12.20
CA LEU A 123 6.47 -6.09 13.25
C LEU A 123 6.50 -5.45 14.65
N LYS A 124 7.26 -4.36 14.82
CA LYS A 124 7.32 -3.59 16.07
C LYS A 124 5.97 -2.96 16.42
N GLN A 125 5.35 -2.26 15.47
CA GLN A 125 4.15 -1.45 15.74
C GLN A 125 2.87 -2.29 15.80
N LYS A 126 2.71 -3.27 14.89
CA LYS A 126 1.47 -4.04 14.77
C LYS A 126 1.50 -5.37 15.54
N GLN A 127 2.67 -6.00 15.66
CA GLN A 127 2.79 -7.30 16.31
C GLN A 127 3.56 -7.26 17.65
N HIS A 128 3.97 -6.06 18.09
CA HIS A 128 4.70 -5.84 19.35
C HIS A 128 5.97 -6.72 19.47
N LYS A 129 6.62 -7.02 18.34
CA LYS A 129 7.87 -7.75 18.28
C LYS A 129 9.07 -6.82 18.51
N HIS A 130 10.20 -7.38 18.93
CA HIS A 130 11.48 -6.70 19.09
C HIS A 130 12.44 -7.13 17.96
N PRO A 131 12.39 -6.47 16.77
CA PRO A 131 13.23 -6.85 15.65
C PRO A 131 14.66 -6.33 15.81
N LEU A 132 15.63 -7.08 15.24
CA LEU A 132 17.01 -6.69 14.98
C LEU A 132 17.25 -6.67 13.48
N LEU A 133 17.73 -5.56 12.94
CA LEU A 133 18.20 -5.47 11.56
C LEU A 133 19.67 -5.88 11.48
N VAL A 134 20.07 -6.62 10.44
CA VAL A 134 21.46 -7.09 10.25
C VAL A 134 21.98 -6.66 8.89
N ALA A 135 23.11 -5.94 8.87
CA ALA A 135 23.73 -5.43 7.66
C ALA A 135 24.70 -6.47 7.07
N CYS A 136 24.24 -7.24 6.08
CA CYS A 136 25.05 -8.20 5.32
C CYS A 136 25.38 -7.73 3.89
N ASP A 137 25.15 -6.46 3.51
CA ASP A 137 25.71 -5.86 2.28
C ASP A 137 27.13 -5.32 2.58
N VAL A 138 28.07 -6.24 2.71
CA VAL A 138 29.45 -5.95 3.13
C VAL A 138 30.32 -5.35 2.01
N TYR A 139 29.81 -5.35 0.77
CA TYR A 139 30.53 -4.82 -0.39
C TYR A 139 30.32 -3.32 -0.59
N ARG A 140 29.28 -2.76 0.03
CA ARG A 140 28.93 -1.34 -0.09
C ARG A 140 28.83 -0.68 1.29
N PRO A 141 29.88 0.01 1.75
CA PRO A 141 29.85 0.70 3.05
C PRO A 141 28.62 1.61 3.21
N ALA A 142 28.24 2.31 2.14
CA ALA A 142 27.06 3.16 2.16
C ALA A 142 25.74 2.39 2.40
N ALA A 143 25.66 1.10 2.10
CA ALA A 143 24.46 0.30 2.39
C ALA A 143 24.33 -0.01 3.88
N ILE A 144 25.46 -0.26 4.57
CA ILE A 144 25.50 -0.43 6.02
C ILE A 144 25.02 0.86 6.71
N ASP A 145 25.54 2.01 6.28
CA ASP A 145 25.12 3.30 6.85
C ASP A 145 23.65 3.61 6.52
N GLN A 146 23.19 3.27 5.32
CA GLN A 146 21.77 3.39 4.96
C GLN A 146 20.87 2.58 5.88
N LEU A 147 21.22 1.32 6.16
CA LEU A 147 20.43 0.48 7.07
C LEU A 147 20.45 1.05 8.50
N LYS A 148 21.58 1.61 8.97
CA LYS A 148 21.67 2.30 10.27
C LYS A 148 20.74 3.50 10.33
N VAL A 149 20.70 4.34 9.30
CA VAL A 149 19.80 5.50 9.22
C VAL A 149 18.33 5.04 9.24
N VAL A 150 18.01 3.99 8.49
CA VAL A 150 16.67 3.40 8.49
C VAL A 150 16.29 2.89 9.89
N GLY A 151 17.16 2.10 10.52
CA GLY A 151 16.94 1.58 11.87
C GLY A 151 16.76 2.67 12.91
N GLN A 152 17.59 3.72 12.85
CA GLN A 152 17.48 4.89 13.74
C GLN A 152 16.15 5.63 13.54
N GLY A 153 15.69 5.77 12.28
CA GLY A 153 14.42 6.45 11.96
C GLY A 153 13.18 5.77 12.52
N ILE A 154 13.24 4.46 12.78
CA ILE A 154 12.13 3.65 13.32
C ILE A 154 12.41 3.14 14.74
N ASP A 155 13.53 3.57 15.34
CA ASP A 155 13.98 3.12 16.66
C ASP A 155 14.05 1.57 16.73
N VAL A 156 14.78 0.98 15.78
CA VAL A 156 15.09 -0.45 15.70
C VAL A 156 16.62 -0.61 15.64
N PRO A 157 17.22 -1.46 16.48
CA PRO A 157 18.66 -1.67 16.50
C PRO A 157 19.15 -2.32 15.20
N VAL A 158 20.40 -1.97 14.82
CA VAL A 158 21.06 -2.51 13.65
C VAL A 158 22.39 -3.15 14.07
N TYR A 159 22.55 -4.42 13.76
CA TYR A 159 23.82 -5.12 13.92
C TYR A 159 24.66 -4.97 12.65
N SER A 160 25.93 -4.67 12.81
CA SER A 160 26.87 -4.54 11.69
C SER A 160 28.32 -4.74 12.11
N GLU A 161 29.11 -5.37 11.25
CA GLU A 161 30.55 -5.56 11.39
C GLU A 161 31.24 -5.01 10.13
N PRO A 162 31.57 -3.71 10.05
CA PRO A 162 32.04 -3.07 8.82
C PRO A 162 33.32 -3.67 8.24
N ASP A 163 34.21 -4.18 9.10
CA ASP A 163 35.50 -4.76 8.72
C ASP A 163 35.41 -6.26 8.37
N ASN A 164 34.33 -6.93 8.76
CA ASN A 164 34.10 -8.34 8.45
C ASN A 164 33.45 -8.49 7.07
N LYS A 165 34.02 -9.36 6.22
CA LYS A 165 33.47 -9.67 4.88
C LYS A 165 32.82 -11.04 4.81
N ASN A 166 32.82 -11.80 5.91
CA ASN A 166 32.17 -13.09 6.00
C ASN A 166 30.73 -12.94 6.46
N VAL A 167 29.79 -12.99 5.52
CA VAL A 167 28.35 -12.79 5.81
C VAL A 167 27.78 -13.87 6.74
N ASN A 168 28.34 -15.10 6.71
CA ASN A 168 27.92 -16.19 7.59
C ASN A 168 28.29 -15.90 9.05
N GLU A 169 29.52 -15.43 9.30
CA GLU A 169 29.97 -15.04 10.64
C GLU A 169 29.16 -13.86 11.19
N ILE A 170 28.93 -12.85 10.35
CA ILE A 170 28.10 -11.68 10.74
C ILE A 170 26.69 -12.14 11.18
N ALA A 171 26.09 -13.05 10.40
CA ALA A 171 24.77 -13.56 10.70
C ALA A 171 24.73 -14.39 12.00
N ASP A 172 25.75 -15.24 12.24
CA ASP A 172 25.88 -16.00 13.48
C ASP A 172 26.01 -15.09 14.70
N HIS A 173 26.89 -14.11 14.64
CA HIS A 173 27.07 -13.16 15.73
C HIS A 173 25.80 -12.34 15.98
N ALA A 174 25.09 -11.93 14.93
CA ALA A 174 23.82 -11.22 15.05
C ALA A 174 22.74 -12.08 15.71
N VAL A 175 22.64 -13.37 15.35
CA VAL A 175 21.69 -14.31 15.98
C VAL A 175 22.05 -14.55 17.45
N GLN A 176 23.34 -14.65 17.78
CA GLN A 176 23.81 -14.78 19.18
C GLN A 176 23.46 -13.53 19.97
N GLU A 177 23.69 -12.33 19.41
CA GLU A 177 23.30 -11.08 20.05
C GLU A 177 21.80 -11.00 20.24
N ALA A 178 21.01 -11.40 19.23
CA ALA A 178 19.55 -11.43 19.32
C ALA A 178 19.07 -12.32 20.47
N LYS A 179 19.64 -13.50 20.63
CA LYS A 179 19.36 -14.41 21.76
C LYS A 179 19.75 -13.79 23.10
N ALA A 180 20.92 -13.19 23.19
CA ALA A 180 21.42 -12.60 24.42
C ALA A 180 20.61 -11.37 24.88
N LYS A 181 20.10 -10.57 23.93
CA LYS A 181 19.35 -9.34 24.21
C LYS A 181 17.84 -9.52 24.16
N GLY A 182 17.35 -10.72 23.80
CA GLY A 182 15.92 -11.04 23.77
C GLY A 182 15.16 -10.41 22.58
N TYR A 183 15.83 -10.26 21.42
CA TYR A 183 15.12 -9.87 20.20
C TYR A 183 14.32 -11.06 19.65
N ASP A 184 13.10 -10.78 19.18
CA ASP A 184 12.16 -11.80 18.69
C ASP A 184 12.42 -12.19 17.24
N VAL A 185 12.87 -11.23 16.43
CA VAL A 185 13.05 -11.40 14.98
C VAL A 185 14.37 -10.79 14.53
N VAL A 186 15.10 -11.52 13.70
CA VAL A 186 16.33 -11.07 13.03
C VAL A 186 16.04 -10.93 11.54
N ILE A 187 16.19 -9.72 11.00
CA ILE A 187 15.98 -9.43 9.57
C ILE A 187 17.33 -9.15 8.94
N ILE A 188 17.77 -10.06 8.04
CA ILE A 188 19.08 -10.01 7.40
C ILE A 188 18.94 -9.34 6.04
N ASP A 189 19.49 -8.12 5.90
CA ASP A 189 19.56 -7.38 4.65
C ASP A 189 20.83 -7.75 3.89
N THR A 190 20.68 -8.44 2.74
CA THR A 190 21.79 -8.95 1.96
C THR A 190 22.19 -7.99 0.84
N ALA A 191 23.41 -8.18 0.32
CA ALA A 191 23.86 -7.51 -0.88
C ALA A 191 22.93 -7.76 -2.07
N GLY A 192 22.81 -6.80 -2.96
CA GLY A 192 22.19 -6.95 -4.26
C GLY A 192 23.18 -6.55 -5.36
N ARG A 193 23.18 -7.26 -6.47
CA ARG A 193 23.92 -6.89 -7.67
C ARG A 193 22.99 -6.43 -8.78
N LEU A 194 23.52 -5.82 -9.83
CA LEU A 194 22.73 -5.30 -10.94
C LEU A 194 22.08 -6.40 -11.79
N ALA A 195 22.68 -7.58 -11.78
CA ALA A 195 22.17 -8.75 -12.49
C ALA A 195 22.38 -10.00 -11.62
N VAL A 196 21.67 -11.07 -11.94
CA VAL A 196 21.89 -12.38 -11.33
C VAL A 196 23.24 -12.90 -11.77
N ASP A 197 24.15 -13.16 -10.83
CA ASP A 197 25.46 -13.77 -11.08
C ASP A 197 25.71 -14.93 -10.11
N GLU A 198 26.58 -15.87 -10.53
CA GLU A 198 26.90 -17.08 -9.78
C GLU A 198 27.48 -16.79 -8.39
N GLN A 199 28.32 -15.74 -8.26
CA GLN A 199 28.95 -15.41 -6.98
C GLN A 199 27.92 -14.96 -5.95
N MET A 200 26.98 -14.06 -6.35
CA MET A 200 25.89 -13.60 -5.48
C MET A 200 24.99 -14.75 -5.08
N MET A 201 24.60 -15.58 -6.05
CA MET A 201 23.68 -16.71 -5.78
C MET A 201 24.30 -17.73 -4.85
N ASN A 202 25.59 -18.03 -5.01
CA ASN A 202 26.33 -18.93 -4.12
C ASN A 202 26.45 -18.35 -2.70
N GLU A 203 26.70 -17.04 -2.56
CA GLU A 203 26.78 -16.37 -1.26
C GLU A 203 25.44 -16.42 -0.50
N ILE A 204 24.35 -16.07 -1.18
CA ILE A 204 23.02 -16.10 -0.54
C ILE A 204 22.58 -17.54 -0.24
N SER A 205 22.89 -18.50 -1.14
CA SER A 205 22.60 -19.91 -0.90
C SER A 205 23.37 -20.45 0.30
N SER A 206 24.68 -20.14 0.38
CA SER A 206 25.51 -20.51 1.52
C SER A 206 24.99 -19.91 2.82
N LEU A 207 24.59 -18.63 2.80
CA LEU A 207 24.00 -17.98 3.97
C LEU A 207 22.70 -18.66 4.37
N LYS A 208 21.78 -18.94 3.44
CA LYS A 208 20.53 -19.66 3.69
C LYS A 208 20.78 -21.02 4.33
N GLU A 209 21.69 -21.79 3.77
CA GLU A 209 22.06 -23.13 4.28
C GLU A 209 22.69 -23.05 5.68
N HIS A 210 23.42 -21.98 5.98
CA HIS A 210 24.14 -21.81 7.23
C HIS A 210 23.20 -21.41 8.39
N ILE A 211 22.31 -20.42 8.16
CA ILE A 211 21.47 -19.85 9.23
C ILE A 211 20.09 -20.52 9.35
N HIS A 212 19.67 -21.33 8.37
CA HIS A 212 18.35 -21.96 8.32
C HIS A 212 17.22 -20.98 8.63
N PRO A 213 16.99 -19.94 7.78
CA PRO A 213 15.99 -18.91 8.07
C PRO A 213 14.56 -19.50 8.09
N ASP A 214 13.69 -18.96 8.95
CA ASP A 214 12.27 -19.30 8.99
C ASP A 214 11.56 -18.82 7.71
N GLU A 215 12.05 -17.71 7.13
CA GLU A 215 11.52 -17.13 5.89
C GLU A 215 12.63 -16.58 5.01
N VAL A 216 12.57 -16.89 3.73
CA VAL A 216 13.34 -16.22 2.67
C VAL A 216 12.41 -15.40 1.82
N LEU A 217 12.57 -14.08 1.86
CA LEU A 217 11.77 -13.14 1.09
C LEU A 217 12.53 -12.63 -0.13
N PHE A 218 11.96 -12.85 -1.31
CA PHE A 218 12.46 -12.29 -2.55
C PHE A 218 11.82 -10.93 -2.81
N VAL A 219 12.66 -9.89 -2.80
CA VAL A 219 12.24 -8.49 -2.99
C VAL A 219 12.50 -8.06 -4.42
N VAL A 220 11.44 -7.63 -5.11
CA VAL A 220 11.51 -7.22 -6.51
C VAL A 220 10.75 -5.94 -6.77
N ASP A 221 11.27 -5.12 -7.68
CA ASP A 221 10.65 -3.88 -8.15
C ASP A 221 9.51 -4.20 -9.13
N ALA A 222 8.27 -3.88 -8.76
CA ALA A 222 7.09 -4.14 -9.60
C ALA A 222 7.12 -3.37 -10.93
N MET A 223 7.81 -2.23 -10.98
CA MET A 223 7.90 -1.39 -12.18
C MET A 223 8.72 -2.04 -13.32
N THR A 224 9.54 -3.06 -13.02
CA THR A 224 10.34 -3.76 -14.04
C THR A 224 9.53 -4.76 -14.87
N GLY A 225 8.23 -4.93 -14.58
CA GLY A 225 7.30 -5.69 -15.40
C GLY A 225 7.73 -7.16 -15.58
N GLN A 226 7.89 -7.62 -16.82
CA GLN A 226 8.26 -9.01 -17.11
C GLN A 226 9.66 -9.39 -16.62
N ASP A 227 10.60 -8.43 -16.50
CA ASP A 227 11.93 -8.70 -15.94
C ASP A 227 11.85 -9.08 -14.46
N ALA A 228 10.90 -8.52 -13.70
CA ALA A 228 10.62 -8.97 -12.34
C ALA A 228 10.26 -10.46 -12.28
N VAL A 229 9.47 -10.92 -13.24
CA VAL A 229 9.02 -12.33 -13.31
C VAL A 229 10.19 -13.26 -13.67
N ASN A 230 11.03 -12.85 -14.63
CA ASN A 230 12.21 -13.62 -15.05
C ASN A 230 13.20 -13.74 -13.90
N THR A 231 13.51 -12.63 -13.25
CA THR A 231 14.40 -12.59 -12.07
C THR A 231 13.85 -13.44 -10.93
N ALA A 232 12.54 -13.35 -10.65
CA ALA A 232 11.90 -14.19 -9.63
C ALA A 232 12.08 -15.67 -9.91
N LYS A 233 11.98 -16.08 -11.19
CA LYS A 233 12.21 -17.48 -11.59
C LYS A 233 13.65 -17.91 -11.32
N GLU A 234 14.64 -17.13 -11.73
CA GLU A 234 16.06 -17.43 -11.52
C GLU A 234 16.41 -17.56 -10.04
N PHE A 235 15.92 -16.63 -9.21
CA PHE A 235 16.09 -16.72 -7.75
C PHE A 235 15.37 -17.93 -7.15
N ASN A 236 14.15 -18.24 -7.61
CA ASN A 236 13.40 -19.39 -7.10
C ASN A 236 14.08 -20.71 -7.41
N ASP A 237 14.60 -20.87 -8.63
CA ASP A 237 15.28 -22.08 -9.08
C ASP A 237 16.57 -22.38 -8.24
N ARG A 238 17.19 -21.34 -7.66
CA ARG A 238 18.43 -21.44 -6.84
C ARG A 238 18.16 -21.44 -5.33
N LEU A 239 17.29 -20.55 -4.86
CA LEU A 239 17.09 -20.31 -3.43
C LEU A 239 15.84 -20.99 -2.90
N ASP A 240 14.88 -21.37 -3.75
CA ASP A 240 13.57 -21.86 -3.29
C ASP A 240 13.04 -20.96 -2.14
N PHE A 241 12.84 -19.67 -2.44
CA PHE A 241 12.38 -18.69 -1.46
C PHE A 241 10.92 -18.95 -1.04
N ASP A 242 10.50 -18.42 0.14
CA ASP A 242 9.18 -18.70 0.71
C ASP A 242 8.11 -17.72 0.27
N GLY A 243 8.49 -16.50 -0.08
CA GLY A 243 7.55 -15.47 -0.49
C GLY A 243 8.16 -14.33 -1.28
N VAL A 244 7.31 -13.62 -2.00
CA VAL A 244 7.66 -12.46 -2.82
C VAL A 244 7.20 -11.18 -2.16
N VAL A 245 8.02 -10.15 -2.26
CA VAL A 245 7.72 -8.78 -1.90
C VAL A 245 7.76 -7.92 -3.15
N LEU A 246 6.65 -7.28 -3.47
CA LEU A 246 6.57 -6.31 -4.58
C LEU A 246 6.78 -4.90 -4.03
N THR A 247 7.86 -4.25 -4.41
CA THR A 247 8.14 -2.85 -4.05
C THR A 247 7.74 -1.90 -5.17
N LYS A 248 7.64 -0.61 -4.85
CA LYS A 248 7.33 0.49 -5.79
C LYS A 248 6.02 0.30 -6.57
N LEU A 249 5.08 -0.39 -5.95
CA LEU A 249 3.79 -0.67 -6.58
C LEU A 249 2.94 0.60 -6.78
N ASP A 250 3.21 1.65 -6.01
CA ASP A 250 2.63 3.00 -6.17
C ASP A 250 2.99 3.64 -7.53
N GLY A 251 4.19 3.37 -8.05
CA GLY A 251 4.63 3.79 -9.38
C GLY A 251 4.21 2.86 -10.52
N ASP A 252 3.77 1.64 -10.22
CA ASP A 252 3.35 0.67 -11.22
C ASP A 252 1.91 0.90 -11.68
N THR A 253 1.76 1.42 -12.89
CA THR A 253 0.44 1.62 -13.52
C THR A 253 -0.02 0.42 -14.34
N ARG A 254 0.86 -0.58 -14.59
CA ARG A 254 0.60 -1.75 -15.42
C ARG A 254 0.14 -2.97 -14.62
N GLY A 255 0.90 -3.35 -13.58
CA GLY A 255 0.53 -4.44 -12.67
C GLY A 255 0.86 -5.85 -13.15
N GLY A 256 1.57 -5.98 -14.27
CA GLY A 256 1.84 -7.28 -14.89
C GLY A 256 2.70 -8.21 -14.03
N ALA A 257 3.63 -7.65 -13.25
CA ALA A 257 4.46 -8.43 -12.33
C ALA A 257 3.60 -9.13 -11.26
N ALA A 258 2.67 -8.42 -10.62
CA ALA A 258 1.79 -8.98 -9.59
C ALA A 258 0.94 -10.15 -10.12
N LEU A 259 0.45 -10.05 -11.36
CA LEU A 259 -0.38 -11.07 -12.01
C LEU A 259 0.42 -12.28 -12.51
N SER A 260 1.71 -12.09 -12.83
CA SER A 260 2.52 -13.13 -13.47
C SER A 260 3.41 -13.91 -12.52
N ILE A 261 3.99 -13.26 -11.49
CA ILE A 261 5.00 -13.85 -10.59
C ILE A 261 4.46 -15.13 -9.95
N ARG A 262 3.28 -15.07 -9.33
CA ARG A 262 2.68 -16.21 -8.63
C ARG A 262 2.53 -17.44 -9.53
N THR A 263 2.14 -17.22 -10.78
CA THR A 263 1.94 -18.30 -11.74
C THR A 263 3.26 -18.92 -12.20
N VAL A 264 4.31 -18.10 -12.32
CA VAL A 264 5.61 -18.55 -12.84
C VAL A 264 6.44 -19.25 -11.76
N VAL A 265 6.48 -18.70 -10.53
CA VAL A 265 7.32 -19.24 -9.45
C VAL A 265 6.55 -20.07 -8.42
N THR A 266 5.20 -20.12 -8.49
CA THR A 266 4.32 -20.85 -7.56
C THR A 266 4.45 -20.44 -6.09
N LYS A 267 5.17 -19.35 -5.79
CA LYS A 267 5.36 -18.80 -4.45
C LYS A 267 4.39 -17.65 -4.18
N PRO A 268 3.89 -17.50 -2.94
CA PRO A 268 2.95 -16.44 -2.61
C PRO A 268 3.61 -15.07 -2.66
N ILE A 269 2.85 -14.05 -3.08
CA ILE A 269 3.18 -12.68 -2.79
C ILE A 269 2.70 -12.42 -1.35
N LYS A 270 3.61 -12.01 -0.45
CA LYS A 270 3.29 -11.78 0.96
C LYS A 270 3.07 -10.31 1.28
N PHE A 271 3.87 -9.43 0.66
CA PHE A 271 3.83 -8.00 0.95
C PHE A 271 3.93 -7.16 -0.30
N ILE A 272 3.44 -5.94 -0.19
CA ILE A 272 3.60 -4.86 -1.16
C ILE A 272 4.14 -3.60 -0.48
N GLY A 273 5.04 -2.92 -1.17
CA GLY A 273 5.49 -1.57 -0.82
C GLY A 273 4.72 -0.55 -1.66
N THR A 274 4.03 0.36 -0.99
CA THR A 274 3.08 1.32 -1.59
C THR A 274 3.54 2.78 -1.44
N GLY A 275 4.83 3.03 -1.33
CA GLY A 275 5.41 4.36 -1.20
C GLY A 275 6.72 4.38 -0.46
N GLU A 276 7.29 5.56 -0.21
CA GLU A 276 8.62 5.71 0.40
C GLU A 276 8.61 5.65 1.93
N ARG A 277 7.50 5.99 2.59
CA ARG A 277 7.39 6.03 4.04
C ARG A 277 7.56 4.66 4.67
N MET A 278 8.03 4.61 5.92
CA MET A 278 8.24 3.35 6.64
C MET A 278 6.93 2.60 6.96
N GLU A 279 5.81 3.30 7.00
CA GLU A 279 4.47 2.73 7.18
C GLU A 279 3.86 2.23 5.86
N ALA A 280 4.45 2.59 4.71
CA ALA A 280 3.94 2.21 3.38
C ALA A 280 4.29 0.77 3.03
N ILE A 281 3.77 -0.16 3.79
CA ILE A 281 3.83 -1.61 3.63
C ILE A 281 2.45 -2.19 3.94
N ASP A 282 1.95 -3.04 3.04
CA ASP A 282 0.70 -3.76 3.24
C ASP A 282 0.92 -5.26 3.03
N VAL A 283 0.14 -6.08 3.73
CA VAL A 283 0.01 -7.51 3.41
C VAL A 283 -0.69 -7.63 2.06
N PHE A 284 -0.23 -8.54 1.23
CA PHE A 284 -0.85 -8.78 -0.07
C PHE A 284 -2.14 -9.57 0.07
N HIS A 285 -3.26 -8.95 -0.28
CA HIS A 285 -4.59 -9.56 -0.29
C HIS A 285 -5.06 -9.73 -1.74
N PRO A 286 -5.07 -10.94 -2.31
CA PRO A 286 -5.46 -11.19 -3.70
C PRO A 286 -6.83 -10.64 -4.07
N ASP A 287 -7.86 -10.82 -3.22
CA ASP A 287 -9.22 -10.31 -3.45
C ASP A 287 -9.26 -8.78 -3.55
N ARG A 288 -8.59 -8.08 -2.60
CA ARG A 288 -8.53 -6.60 -2.62
C ARG A 288 -7.77 -6.08 -3.83
N MET A 289 -6.74 -6.83 -4.30
CA MET A 289 -6.04 -6.49 -5.54
C MET A 289 -6.93 -6.68 -6.75
N ALA A 290 -7.72 -7.74 -6.81
CA ALA A 290 -8.70 -7.96 -7.88
C ALA A 290 -9.74 -6.81 -7.91
N ASP A 291 -10.23 -6.38 -6.75
CA ASP A 291 -11.12 -5.22 -6.63
C ASP A 291 -10.48 -3.93 -7.18
N ARG A 292 -9.22 -3.64 -6.80
CA ARG A 292 -8.47 -2.48 -7.31
C ARG A 292 -8.28 -2.54 -8.81
N ILE A 293 -7.90 -3.69 -9.37
CA ILE A 293 -7.71 -3.91 -10.81
C ILE A 293 -9.03 -3.69 -11.58
N LEU A 294 -10.16 -4.07 -11.01
CA LEU A 294 -11.48 -3.91 -11.63
C LEU A 294 -12.12 -2.53 -11.37
N GLY A 295 -11.42 -1.62 -10.71
CA GLY A 295 -11.94 -0.29 -10.39
C GLY A 295 -13.06 -0.28 -9.35
N MET A 296 -13.20 -1.35 -8.58
CA MET A 296 -14.21 -1.49 -7.53
C MET A 296 -13.80 -0.83 -6.21
N GLY A 297 -12.56 -0.32 -6.15
CA GLY A 297 -11.97 0.27 -4.95
C GLY A 297 -11.46 -0.77 -3.95
N ASP A 298 -11.03 -0.30 -2.79
CA ASP A 298 -10.56 -1.16 -1.69
C ASP A 298 -11.01 -0.56 -0.36
N VAL A 299 -12.31 -0.64 -0.11
CA VAL A 299 -12.94 -0.06 1.08
C VAL A 299 -12.42 -0.72 2.35
N VAL A 300 -12.08 -2.02 2.31
CA VAL A 300 -11.60 -2.75 3.48
C VAL A 300 -10.26 -2.20 3.95
N SER A 301 -9.28 -2.08 3.04
CA SER A 301 -7.97 -1.47 3.36
C SER A 301 -8.11 -0.03 3.83
N LEU A 302 -9.03 0.76 3.25
CA LEU A 302 -9.29 2.13 3.68
C LEU A 302 -9.81 2.17 5.13
N VAL A 303 -10.75 1.29 5.48
CA VAL A 303 -11.30 1.19 6.84
C VAL A 303 -10.24 0.71 7.83
N GLU A 304 -9.44 -0.30 7.48
CA GLU A 304 -8.34 -0.79 8.31
C GLU A 304 -7.31 0.31 8.60
N ARG A 305 -6.86 1.04 7.58
CA ARG A 305 -5.95 2.19 7.76
C ARG A 305 -6.57 3.29 8.61
N ALA A 306 -7.87 3.55 8.43
CA ALA A 306 -8.59 4.50 9.27
C ALA A 306 -8.62 4.03 10.73
N GLN A 307 -8.92 2.75 10.99
CA GLN A 307 -8.96 2.19 12.35
C GLN A 307 -7.59 2.19 13.05
N GLU A 308 -6.50 1.88 12.32
CA GLU A 308 -5.14 1.91 12.86
C GLU A 308 -4.71 3.30 13.34
N GLN A 309 -5.21 4.36 12.70
CA GLN A 309 -4.88 5.75 13.04
C GLN A 309 -5.91 6.41 13.97
N PHE A 310 -6.99 5.69 14.29
CA PHE A 310 -8.12 6.24 15.02
C PHE A 310 -7.95 6.00 16.52
N ASP A 311 -7.54 7.02 17.25
CA ASP A 311 -7.58 7.01 18.71
C ASP A 311 -9.03 7.27 19.17
N GLU A 312 -9.67 6.24 19.74
CA GLU A 312 -11.04 6.35 20.24
C GLU A 312 -11.23 7.46 21.29
N GLU A 313 -10.22 7.71 22.12
CA GLU A 313 -10.28 8.76 23.15
C GLU A 313 -10.22 10.15 22.50
N GLU A 314 -9.34 10.28 21.49
CA GLU A 314 -9.21 11.53 20.73
C GLU A 314 -10.50 11.80 19.92
N ALA A 315 -11.09 10.80 19.32
CA ALA A 315 -12.38 10.90 18.64
C ALA A 315 -13.51 11.31 19.58
N LYS A 316 -13.62 10.71 20.76
CA LYS A 316 -14.61 11.07 21.79
C LYS A 316 -14.40 12.50 22.31
N ARG A 317 -13.12 12.91 22.45
CA ARG A 317 -12.75 14.27 22.83
C ARG A 317 -13.12 15.28 21.75
N LEU A 318 -12.82 14.97 20.49
CA LEU A 318 -13.17 15.79 19.33
C LEU A 318 -14.68 15.94 19.20
N GLN A 319 -15.44 14.85 19.30
CA GLN A 319 -16.89 14.87 19.27
C GLN A 319 -17.50 15.77 20.36
N LYS A 320 -16.97 15.71 21.60
CA LYS A 320 -17.37 16.60 22.69
C LYS A 320 -17.03 18.07 22.40
N LYS A 321 -15.90 18.37 21.75
CA LYS A 321 -15.52 19.72 21.35
C LYS A 321 -16.43 20.28 20.26
N ILE A 322 -16.77 19.45 19.26
CA ILE A 322 -17.70 19.83 18.18
C ILE A 322 -19.09 20.14 18.75
N GLN A 323 -19.63 19.26 19.62
CA GLN A 323 -20.92 19.50 20.30
C GLN A 323 -20.95 20.80 21.09
N LYS A 324 -19.82 21.17 21.74
CA LYS A 324 -19.67 22.41 22.50
C LYS A 324 -19.29 23.62 21.64
N ASN A 325 -19.24 23.48 20.31
CA ASN A 325 -18.80 24.52 19.38
C ASN A 325 -17.40 25.06 19.67
N LYS A 326 -16.50 24.21 20.17
CA LYS A 326 -15.11 24.52 20.57
C LYS A 326 -14.06 23.93 19.62
N PHE A 327 -14.47 23.52 18.40
CA PHE A 327 -13.54 23.07 17.37
C PHE A 327 -12.64 24.25 16.93
N ASP A 328 -11.32 24.07 17.02
CA ASP A 328 -10.32 25.11 16.79
C ASP A 328 -9.27 24.70 15.72
N PHE A 329 -8.31 25.59 15.41
CA PHE A 329 -7.27 25.30 14.43
C PHE A 329 -6.27 24.24 14.90
N ASN A 330 -6.09 23.97 16.19
CA ASN A 330 -5.27 22.85 16.65
C ASN A 330 -5.97 21.53 16.33
N ASP A 331 -7.29 21.44 16.54
CA ASP A 331 -8.06 20.24 16.18
C ASP A 331 -8.03 20.00 14.66
N PHE A 332 -8.08 21.09 13.87
CA PHE A 332 -7.99 20.99 12.41
C PHE A 332 -6.61 20.54 11.95
N LEU A 333 -5.52 21.04 12.59
CA LEU A 333 -4.16 20.60 12.33
C LEU A 333 -3.95 19.12 12.65
N ASN A 334 -4.45 18.67 13.80
CA ASN A 334 -4.38 17.26 14.20
C ASN A 334 -5.10 16.35 13.18
N GLN A 335 -6.26 16.78 12.66
CA GLN A 335 -6.95 16.02 11.62
C GLN A 335 -6.14 15.91 10.33
N ILE A 336 -5.48 17.01 9.91
CA ILE A 336 -4.59 16.98 8.74
C ILE A 336 -3.42 16.02 8.98
N GLU A 337 -2.82 16.05 10.15
CA GLU A 337 -1.71 15.15 10.51
C GLU A 337 -2.16 13.68 10.54
N GLN A 338 -3.37 13.39 11.03
CA GLN A 338 -3.94 12.03 10.98
C GLN A 338 -4.17 11.56 9.53
N ILE A 339 -4.74 12.42 8.66
CA ILE A 339 -4.93 12.10 7.24
C ILE A 339 -3.58 11.83 6.56
N LYS A 340 -2.56 12.64 6.84
CA LYS A 340 -1.20 12.43 6.31
C LYS A 340 -0.58 11.11 6.77
N LYS A 341 -0.86 10.68 7.99
CA LYS A 341 -0.39 9.38 8.51
C LYS A 341 -1.03 8.18 7.81
N MET A 342 -2.27 8.32 7.33
CA MET A 342 -2.97 7.25 6.60
C MET A 342 -2.35 6.93 5.23
N GLY A 343 -1.49 7.79 4.70
CA GLY A 343 -0.80 7.60 3.41
C GLY A 343 -1.04 8.72 2.41
N ASN A 344 -0.73 8.44 1.13
CA ASN A 344 -0.93 9.37 0.04
C ASN A 344 -2.42 9.61 -0.23
N LEU A 345 -2.83 10.89 -0.31
CA LEU A 345 -4.23 11.28 -0.52
C LEU A 345 -4.82 10.71 -1.81
N LYS A 346 -4.04 10.68 -2.88
CA LYS A 346 -4.45 10.14 -4.18
C LYS A 346 -4.71 8.64 -4.08
N GLU A 347 -3.88 7.94 -3.32
CA GLU A 347 -4.06 6.51 -3.05
C GLU A 347 -5.33 6.25 -2.21
N LEU A 348 -5.50 6.97 -1.09
CA LEU A 348 -6.70 6.85 -0.26
C LEU A 348 -7.99 7.12 -1.04
N ALA A 349 -7.97 8.14 -1.89
CA ALA A 349 -9.12 8.47 -2.74
C ALA A 349 -9.39 7.40 -3.80
N SER A 350 -8.36 6.72 -4.31
CA SER A 350 -8.51 5.61 -5.25
C SER A 350 -9.15 4.36 -4.63
N MET A 351 -9.07 4.22 -3.31
CA MET A 351 -9.72 3.12 -2.57
C MET A 351 -11.23 3.29 -2.46
N ILE A 352 -11.76 4.49 -2.71
CA ILE A 352 -13.21 4.76 -2.67
C ILE A 352 -13.82 4.46 -4.04
N PRO A 353 -14.82 3.56 -4.14
CA PRO A 353 -15.48 3.24 -5.40
C PRO A 353 -16.06 4.48 -6.09
N GLY A 354 -15.71 4.69 -7.36
CA GLY A 354 -16.21 5.80 -8.18
C GLY A 354 -15.55 7.16 -7.95
N VAL A 355 -14.79 7.36 -6.86
CA VAL A 355 -14.12 8.64 -6.55
C VAL A 355 -12.75 8.72 -7.25
N GLY A 356 -12.04 7.61 -7.42
CA GLY A 356 -10.74 7.56 -8.06
C GLY A 356 -10.72 8.22 -9.45
N LYS A 357 -11.81 8.09 -10.22
CA LYS A 357 -11.95 8.75 -11.54
C LYS A 357 -12.17 10.25 -11.45
N ALA A 358 -12.97 10.71 -10.50
CA ALA A 358 -13.26 12.13 -10.32
C ALA A 358 -12.03 12.92 -9.86
N ILE A 359 -11.04 12.25 -9.28
CA ILE A 359 -9.82 12.85 -8.74
C ILE A 359 -8.62 12.64 -9.68
N LYS A 360 -8.74 11.79 -10.70
CA LYS A 360 -7.65 11.44 -11.63
C LYS A 360 -7.05 12.68 -12.32
N ASP A 361 -7.89 13.63 -12.68
CA ASP A 361 -7.51 14.87 -13.35
C ASP A 361 -7.20 16.02 -12.37
N ILE A 362 -7.35 15.78 -11.07
CA ILE A 362 -7.01 16.75 -10.03
C ILE A 362 -5.60 16.40 -9.54
N ASP A 363 -4.68 17.30 -9.78
CA ASP A 363 -3.32 17.20 -9.22
C ASP A 363 -3.39 17.44 -7.70
N ILE A 364 -3.66 16.35 -6.96
CA ILE A 364 -3.63 16.38 -5.50
C ILE A 364 -2.16 16.17 -5.12
N ASP A 365 -1.44 17.29 -5.01
CA ASP A 365 -0.10 17.31 -4.49
C ASP A 365 -0.13 16.85 -3.01
N ASP A 366 0.72 15.89 -2.63
CA ASP A 366 0.95 15.50 -1.24
C ASP A 366 1.39 16.71 -0.38
N ASN A 367 1.92 17.74 -1.03
CA ASN A 367 2.26 19.02 -0.42
C ASN A 367 1.06 19.98 -0.25
N ALA A 368 -0.13 19.61 -0.73
CA ALA A 368 -1.32 20.51 -0.67
C ALA A 368 -1.63 20.98 0.76
N PHE A 369 -1.29 20.19 1.77
CA PHE A 369 -1.46 20.57 3.16
C PHE A 369 -0.31 21.38 3.75
N ASN A 370 0.87 21.42 3.11
CA ASN A 370 2.04 22.11 3.68
C ASN A 370 1.78 23.61 3.87
N GLY A 371 1.12 24.26 2.89
CA GLY A 371 0.72 25.66 3.01
C GLY A 371 -0.27 25.89 4.16
N ILE A 372 -1.24 25.00 4.32
CA ILE A 372 -2.23 25.05 5.40
C ILE A 372 -1.56 24.90 6.77
N GLU A 373 -0.67 23.93 6.91
CA GLU A 373 0.11 23.71 8.14
C GLU A 373 0.99 24.91 8.47
N ALA A 374 1.70 25.46 7.48
CA ALA A 374 2.53 26.64 7.65
C ALA A 374 1.73 27.85 8.15
N ILE A 375 0.53 28.07 7.59
CA ILE A 375 -0.39 29.10 8.03
C ILE A 375 -0.80 28.89 9.48
N ILE A 376 -1.27 27.68 9.85
CA ILE A 376 -1.74 27.39 11.20
C ILE A 376 -0.57 27.46 12.22
N ARG A 377 0.59 26.93 11.86
CA ARG A 377 1.78 27.00 12.72
C ARG A 377 2.29 28.41 12.93
N SER A 378 2.06 29.32 11.98
CA SER A 378 2.39 30.75 12.10
C SER A 378 1.39 31.54 12.97
N MET A 379 0.27 30.94 13.36
CA MET A 379 -0.67 31.51 14.32
C MET A 379 -0.14 31.38 15.75
N THR A 380 -0.41 32.35 16.60
CA THR A 380 -0.18 32.23 18.05
C THR A 380 -1.14 31.22 18.68
N PRO A 381 -0.82 30.63 19.86
CA PRO A 381 -1.75 29.72 20.55
C PRO A 381 -3.15 30.31 20.75
N LYS A 382 -3.24 31.61 21.06
CA LYS A 382 -4.52 32.32 21.23
C LYS A 382 -5.33 32.42 19.94
N GLU A 383 -4.65 32.60 18.80
CA GLU A 383 -5.28 32.68 17.47
C GLU A 383 -5.75 31.31 17.00
N ARG A 384 -5.01 30.23 17.32
CA ARG A 384 -5.41 28.85 17.00
C ARG A 384 -6.64 28.43 17.80
N THR A 385 -6.71 28.77 19.09
CA THR A 385 -7.84 28.39 19.95
C THR A 385 -9.06 29.28 19.77
N ASN A 386 -8.88 30.54 19.34
CA ASN A 386 -9.97 31.47 19.12
C ASN A 386 -9.86 32.13 17.72
N PRO A 387 -10.39 31.51 16.67
CA PRO A 387 -10.34 32.03 15.30
C PRO A 387 -10.98 33.41 15.12
N GLU A 388 -11.88 33.80 16.01
CA GLU A 388 -12.62 35.08 15.92
C GLU A 388 -11.73 36.30 16.18
N VAL A 389 -10.54 36.13 16.76
CA VAL A 389 -9.59 37.23 16.97
C VAL A 389 -8.77 37.59 15.71
N LEU A 390 -8.91 36.83 14.61
CA LEU A 390 -8.16 37.02 13.37
C LEU A 390 -8.63 38.25 12.58
N ASN A 391 -8.08 39.42 12.92
CA ASN A 391 -8.27 40.65 12.14
C ASN A 391 -7.29 40.75 10.97
N GLN A 392 -7.41 41.77 10.13
CA GLN A 392 -6.61 41.97 8.93
C GLN A 392 -5.10 42.09 9.23
N SER A 393 -4.69 42.77 10.27
CA SER A 393 -3.29 42.94 10.65
C SER A 393 -2.66 41.58 11.05
N ARG A 394 -3.39 40.76 11.82
CA ARG A 394 -2.96 39.41 12.21
C ARG A 394 -2.83 38.48 11.00
N LYS A 395 -3.80 38.53 10.07
CA LYS A 395 -3.75 37.75 8.83
C LYS A 395 -2.54 38.11 7.97
N MET A 396 -2.19 39.41 7.87
CA MET A 396 -0.98 39.85 7.16
C MET A 396 0.30 39.32 7.83
N ARG A 397 0.37 39.37 9.15
CA ARG A 397 1.51 38.81 9.89
C ARG A 397 1.65 37.31 9.70
N ILE A 398 0.52 36.57 9.75
CA ILE A 398 0.48 35.13 9.52
C ILE A 398 0.92 34.80 8.10
N ALA A 399 0.42 35.51 7.09
CA ALA A 399 0.83 35.33 5.69
C ALA A 399 2.35 35.51 5.51
N LYS A 400 2.91 36.59 6.11
CA LYS A 400 4.36 36.84 6.06
C LYS A 400 5.15 35.71 6.78
N GLY A 401 4.68 35.24 7.95
CA GLY A 401 5.33 34.22 8.74
C GLY A 401 5.27 32.81 8.12
N SER A 402 4.23 32.51 7.38
CA SER A 402 4.03 31.23 6.69
C SER A 402 4.62 31.17 5.27
N GLY A 403 5.11 32.29 4.74
CA GLY A 403 5.56 32.37 3.34
C GLY A 403 4.43 32.26 2.32
N THR A 404 3.17 32.49 2.76
CA THR A 404 1.97 32.39 1.90
C THR A 404 1.36 33.76 1.61
N SER A 405 0.36 33.83 0.75
CA SER A 405 -0.37 35.05 0.46
C SER A 405 -1.50 35.30 1.46
N ILE A 406 -1.88 36.58 1.64
CA ILE A 406 -3.06 36.93 2.47
C ILE A 406 -4.36 36.31 1.91
N GLN A 407 -4.41 36.06 0.61
CA GLN A 407 -5.54 35.40 -0.05
C GLN A 407 -5.67 33.96 0.39
N GLU A 408 -4.56 33.23 0.53
CA GLU A 408 -4.52 31.85 1.03
C GLU A 408 -4.93 31.78 2.51
N VAL A 409 -4.44 32.71 3.33
CA VAL A 409 -4.89 32.81 4.74
C VAL A 409 -6.40 33.06 4.82
N ASN A 410 -6.94 33.97 4.01
CA ASN A 410 -8.39 34.23 3.98
C ASN A 410 -9.18 33.02 3.49
N ARG A 411 -8.68 32.30 2.48
CA ARG A 411 -9.29 31.07 1.97
C ARG A 411 -9.34 30.00 3.07
N LEU A 412 -8.24 29.78 3.77
CA LEU A 412 -8.18 28.83 4.88
C LEU A 412 -9.19 29.17 5.99
N VAL A 413 -9.23 30.41 6.45
CA VAL A 413 -10.17 30.85 7.49
C VAL A 413 -11.61 30.61 7.04
N LYS A 414 -11.95 30.92 5.78
CA LYS A 414 -13.28 30.68 5.22
C LYS A 414 -13.62 29.19 5.15
N GLN A 415 -12.67 28.35 4.70
CA GLN A 415 -12.85 26.89 4.65
C GLN A 415 -13.05 26.32 6.05
N PHE A 416 -12.24 26.74 7.01
CA PHE A 416 -12.37 26.36 8.41
C PHE A 416 -13.76 26.69 8.98
N ASP A 417 -14.25 27.89 8.75
CA ASP A 417 -15.61 28.30 9.19
C ASP A 417 -16.71 27.46 8.52
N GLN A 418 -16.56 27.12 7.26
CA GLN A 418 -17.50 26.24 6.55
C GLN A 418 -17.46 24.83 7.14
N THR A 419 -16.28 24.28 7.41
CA THR A 419 -16.10 22.95 8.03
C THR A 419 -16.74 22.94 9.44
N ARG A 420 -16.51 23.96 10.24
CA ARG A 420 -17.11 24.11 11.58
C ARG A 420 -18.65 24.13 11.52
N LYS A 421 -19.22 24.85 10.54
CA LYS A 421 -20.68 24.88 10.34
C LYS A 421 -21.24 23.53 9.89
N MET A 422 -20.55 22.84 8.98
CA MET A 422 -20.96 21.51 8.50
C MET A 422 -20.91 20.48 9.64
N MET A 423 -19.84 20.45 10.41
CA MET A 423 -19.73 19.54 11.56
C MET A 423 -20.83 19.79 12.60
N LYS A 424 -21.21 21.04 12.82
CA LYS A 424 -22.33 21.38 13.71
C LYS A 424 -23.69 20.87 13.21
N MET A 425 -23.89 20.88 11.89
CA MET A 425 -25.12 20.33 11.29
C MET A 425 -25.18 18.80 11.43
N VAL A 426 -24.06 18.11 11.30
CA VAL A 426 -23.98 16.64 11.40
C VAL A 426 -24.16 16.15 12.85
N THR A 427 -23.62 16.87 13.83
CA THR A 427 -23.71 16.49 15.26
C THR A 427 -24.94 17.02 15.98
N GLY A 428 -25.66 17.98 15.39
CA GLY A 428 -26.91 18.50 15.93
C GLY A 428 -28.14 17.68 15.49
N SER A 429 -29.33 18.11 15.88
CA SER A 429 -30.62 17.51 15.56
C SER A 429 -30.93 17.27 14.07
N GLY A 430 -30.04 17.71 13.15
CA GLY A 430 -30.12 17.50 11.70
C GLY A 430 -30.05 16.02 11.30
N MET A 431 -29.23 15.21 11.97
CA MET A 431 -29.14 13.76 11.68
C MET A 431 -30.42 13.01 12.08
N ARG A 432 -31.08 13.40 13.18
CA ARG A 432 -32.38 12.85 13.57
C ARG A 432 -33.50 13.19 12.57
N ASN A 433 -33.45 14.38 11.97
CA ASN A 433 -34.43 14.79 10.97
C ASN A 433 -34.16 14.18 9.60
N MET A 434 -32.88 13.96 9.23
CA MET A 434 -32.51 13.32 7.96
C MET A 434 -32.83 11.81 7.97
N MET A 435 -32.60 11.10 9.08
CA MET A 435 -33.05 9.70 9.25
C MET A 435 -34.60 9.55 9.32
N ARG A 436 -35.30 10.56 9.79
CA ARG A 436 -36.75 10.55 9.88
C ARG A 436 -37.45 10.79 8.54
N ASN A 437 -36.76 11.45 7.60
CA ASN A 437 -37.24 11.77 6.25
C ASN A 437 -36.70 10.84 5.15
N MET A 438 -35.94 9.81 5.48
CA MET A 438 -35.62 8.76 4.51
C MET A 438 -36.86 7.90 4.26
N PRO A 439 -37.31 7.74 3.00
CA PRO A 439 -38.44 6.85 2.72
C PRO A 439 -38.03 5.44 3.13
N LYS A 440 -38.88 4.81 3.96
CA LYS A 440 -38.72 3.40 4.33
C LYS A 440 -38.72 2.60 3.03
N MET A 441 -37.56 2.08 2.64
CA MET A 441 -37.50 1.03 1.64
C MET A 441 -38.30 -0.15 2.18
N GLN A 442 -39.47 -0.39 1.59
CA GLN A 442 -40.27 -1.59 1.83
C GLN A 442 -39.42 -2.82 1.44
N LYS A 443 -39.56 -3.83 2.30
CA LYS A 443 -38.91 -5.14 2.17
C LYS A 443 -39.25 -5.84 0.87
#